data_7716571037f47cea8f8f682430630de0
#
_entry.id   7716571037f47cea8f8f682430630de0
#
_cell.length_a   1.000
_cell.length_b   1.000
_cell.length_c   1.000
_cell.angle_alpha   90.00
_cell.angle_beta   90.00
_cell.angle_gamma   90.00
#
_symmetry.space_group_name_H-M   'P 1'
#
loop_
_entity.id
_entity.type
_entity.pdbx_description
1 polymer ?
#
loop_
_entity_poly.entity_id
_entity_poly.type
_entity_poly.pdbx_seq_one_letter_code
_entity_poly.pdbx_strand_id
1 'polypeptide(L)'
;MTPKRKRKNPEDLQTIPGVGPNIDAHLGELGIHRVSQLRDADPEGMYTRLCELHGGPIDRCLLYVFREAVYYASHDRHDPE
;
A
#
# COMPACT_ATOMS: atom_id res chain seq x y z
N MET A 1 22.80 15.06 -7.44
CA MET A 1 22.36 15.07 -7.27
C MET A 1 21.52 15.00 -6.74
N THR A 2 21.14 14.89 -6.48
CA THR A 2 20.47 14.82 -6.08
C THR A 2 19.44 15.00 -6.05
N PRO A 3 19.08 15.18 -6.20
CA PRO A 3 17.98 15.53 -6.03
C PRO A 3 16.94 14.88 -6.03
N LYS A 4 16.67 14.40 -6.15
CA LYS A 4 15.82 13.73 -6.20
C LYS A 4 15.11 13.69 -5.18
N ARG A 5 15.16 13.80 -4.50
CA ARG A 5 14.57 13.62 -3.55
C ARG A 5 13.54 14.43 -3.31
N LYS A 6 13.29 15.28 -3.76
CA LYS A 6 12.38 16.07 -3.51
C LYS A 6 11.18 15.88 -4.15
N ARG A 7 11.07 15.28 -5.15
CA ARG A 7 9.94 15.10 -5.81
C ARG A 7 9.31 13.87 -5.38
N LYS A 8 8.20 13.79 -4.70
CA LYS A 8 7.53 12.61 -4.38
C LYS A 8 6.84 12.09 -5.57
N ASN A 9 7.00 10.83 -5.86
CA ASN A 9 6.29 10.17 -6.93
C ASN A 9 4.90 9.81 -6.41
N PRO A 10 3.82 10.31 -7.00
CA PRO A 10 2.47 10.00 -6.49
C PRO A 10 2.13 8.53 -6.56
N GLU A 11 2.85 7.74 -7.33
CA GLU A 11 2.63 6.30 -7.36
C GLU A 11 3.44 5.56 -6.32
N ASP A 12 4.28 6.27 -5.59
CA ASP A 12 5.10 5.65 -4.55
C ASP A 12 4.20 5.28 -3.38
N LEU A 13 4.22 4.01 -3.01
CA LEU A 13 3.36 3.53 -1.93
C LEU A 13 3.63 4.25 -0.62
N GLN A 14 4.84 4.70 -0.42
CA GLN A 14 5.18 5.36 0.83
C GLN A 14 4.65 6.78 0.92
N THR A 15 4.02 7.29 -0.13
CA THR A 15 3.30 8.56 -0.01
C THR A 15 2.02 8.38 0.78
N ILE A 16 1.54 7.15 0.93
CA ILE A 16 0.32 6.89 1.67
C ILE A 16 0.63 6.98 3.16
N PRO A 17 -0.15 7.77 3.92
CA PRO A 17 0.08 7.85 5.37
C PRO A 17 0.00 6.46 5.99
N GLY A 18 0.95 6.15 6.84
CA GLY A 18 0.98 4.86 7.51
C GLY A 18 1.72 3.76 6.75
N VAL A 19 2.12 4.02 5.50
CA VAL A 19 2.86 3.04 4.72
C VAL A 19 4.33 3.40 4.76
N GLY A 20 5.08 2.70 5.58
CA GLY A 20 6.52 2.85 5.65
C GLY A 20 7.20 1.73 4.88
N PRO A 21 8.52 1.60 5.02
CA PRO A 21 9.27 0.60 4.29
C PRO A 21 8.80 -0.84 4.54
N ASN A 22 8.38 -1.14 5.77
CA ASN A 22 7.92 -2.49 6.08
C ASN A 22 6.63 -2.82 5.36
N ILE A 23 5.68 -1.88 5.38
CA ILE A 23 4.41 -2.10 4.71
C ILE A 23 4.60 -2.13 3.20
N ASP A 24 5.48 -1.26 2.70
CA ASP A 24 5.81 -1.25 1.29
C ASP A 24 6.34 -2.64 0.86
N ALA A 25 7.20 -3.23 1.69
CA ALA A 25 7.74 -4.55 1.39
C ALA A 25 6.64 -5.62 1.37
N HIS A 26 5.70 -5.54 2.32
CA HIS A 26 4.59 -6.48 2.33
C HIS A 26 3.72 -6.33 1.09
N LEU A 27 3.47 -5.10 0.67
CA LEU A 27 2.70 -4.88 -0.54
C LEU A 27 3.44 -5.44 -1.75
N GLY A 28 4.76 -5.32 -1.75
CA GLY A 28 5.57 -5.91 -2.82
C GLY A 28 5.43 -7.40 -2.89
N GLU A 29 5.31 -8.08 -1.73
CA GLU A 29 5.10 -9.51 -1.70
C GLU A 29 3.79 -9.89 -2.37
N LEU A 30 2.85 -8.98 -2.36
CA LEU A 30 1.55 -9.20 -3.00
C LEU A 30 1.54 -8.76 -4.47
N GLY A 31 2.67 -8.30 -4.96
CA GLY A 31 2.76 -7.83 -6.33
C GLY A 31 2.30 -6.40 -6.51
N ILE A 32 2.15 -5.67 -5.42
CA ILE A 32 1.69 -4.29 -5.47
C ILE A 32 2.86 -3.37 -5.29
N HIS A 33 3.14 -2.58 -6.30
CA HIS A 33 4.29 -1.70 -6.30
C HIS A 33 3.94 -0.25 -6.52
N ARG A 34 2.68 0.05 -6.80
CA ARG A 34 2.24 1.40 -7.06
C ARG A 34 0.89 1.67 -6.47
N VAL A 35 0.63 2.93 -6.18
CA VAL A 35 -0.64 3.34 -5.60
C VAL A 35 -1.81 2.95 -6.50
N SER A 36 -1.64 3.08 -7.81
CA SER A 36 -2.73 2.76 -8.72
C SER A 36 -3.16 1.30 -8.62
N GLN A 37 -2.26 0.43 -8.20
CA GLN A 37 -2.60 -0.98 -8.04
C GLN A 37 -3.47 -1.23 -6.81
N LEU A 38 -3.51 -0.28 -5.89
CA LEU A 38 -4.35 -0.41 -4.71
C LEU A 38 -5.78 0.06 -4.96
N ARG A 39 -6.01 0.80 -6.04
CA ARG A 39 -7.36 1.27 -6.31
C ARG A 39 -8.25 0.08 -6.55
N ASP A 40 -9.37 0.06 -5.85
CA ASP A 40 -10.35 -1.01 -5.95
C ASP A 40 -9.81 -2.38 -5.51
N ALA A 41 -8.69 -2.41 -4.84
CA ALA A 41 -8.18 -3.66 -4.30
C ALA A 41 -9.00 -4.06 -3.08
N ASP A 42 -8.94 -5.35 -2.74
CA ASP A 42 -9.65 -5.89 -1.59
C ASP A 42 -8.67 -6.03 -0.43
N PRO A 43 -8.74 -5.15 0.58
CA PRO A 43 -7.77 -5.23 1.67
C PRO A 43 -7.83 -6.53 2.44
N GLU A 44 -9.01 -7.12 2.57
CA GLU A 44 -9.12 -8.38 3.30
C GLU A 44 -8.51 -9.51 2.51
N GLY A 45 -8.70 -9.50 1.20
CA GLY A 45 -8.06 -10.47 0.33
C GLY A 45 -6.55 -10.32 0.35
N MET A 46 -6.08 -9.08 0.40
CA MET A 46 -4.65 -8.82 0.51
C MET A 46 -4.08 -9.40 1.79
N TYR A 47 -4.79 -9.17 2.90
CA TYR A 47 -4.34 -9.68 4.19
C TYR A 47 -4.32 -11.21 4.18
N THR A 48 -5.37 -11.83 3.67
CA THR A 48 -5.46 -13.28 3.60
C THR A 48 -4.31 -13.84 2.75
N ARG A 49 -4.07 -13.21 1.62
CA ARG A 49 -3.00 -13.68 0.75
C ARG A 49 -1.65 -13.57 1.42
N LEU A 50 -1.42 -12.49 2.14
CA LEU A 50 -0.16 -12.31 2.84
C LEU A 50 0.01 -13.36 3.92
N CYS A 51 -1.07 -13.69 4.63
CA CYS A 51 -1.03 -14.77 5.60
C CYS A 51 -0.63 -16.08 4.94
N GLU A 52 -1.18 -16.34 3.77
CA GLU A 52 -0.83 -17.57 3.04
C GLU A 52 0.65 -17.58 2.66
N LEU A 53 1.15 -16.44 2.22
CA LEU A 53 2.56 -16.35 1.84
C LEU A 53 3.49 -16.55 3.01
N HIS A 54 3.05 -16.17 4.21
CA HIS A 54 3.85 -16.30 5.40
C HIS A 54 3.60 -17.59 6.17
N GLY A 55 2.70 -18.42 5.64
CA GLY A 55 2.45 -19.72 6.25
C GLY A 55 1.56 -19.68 7.47
N GLY A 56 0.86 -18.59 7.72
CA GLY A 56 -0.01 -18.51 8.87
C GLY A 56 -0.43 -17.10 9.17
N PRO A 57 -1.18 -16.91 10.25
CA PRO A 57 -1.67 -15.58 10.59
C PRO A 57 -0.54 -14.60 10.86
N ILE A 58 -0.75 -13.36 10.48
CA ILE A 58 0.19 -12.29 10.75
C ILE A 58 -0.54 -11.21 11.53
N ASP A 59 0.19 -10.17 11.91
CA ASP A 59 -0.35 -9.11 12.74
C ASP A 59 -1.59 -8.53 12.09
N ARG A 60 -2.68 -8.56 12.83
CA ARG A 60 -3.94 -8.06 12.32
C ARG A 60 -3.89 -6.55 12.03
N CYS A 61 -2.97 -5.83 12.63
CA CYS A 61 -2.81 -4.42 12.33
C CYS A 61 -2.54 -4.19 10.86
N LEU A 62 -1.94 -5.16 10.17
CA LEU A 62 -1.71 -5.02 8.75
C LEU A 62 -3.01 -4.92 7.97
N LEU A 63 -4.06 -5.61 8.43
CA LEU A 63 -5.34 -5.52 7.77
C LEU A 63 -5.85 -4.09 7.78
N TYR A 64 -5.71 -3.42 8.93
CA TYR A 64 -6.17 -2.05 9.03
C TYR A 64 -5.33 -1.11 8.18
N VAL A 65 -4.04 -1.35 8.14
CA VAL A 65 -3.17 -0.54 7.28
C VAL A 65 -3.55 -0.74 5.81
N PHE A 66 -3.84 -1.97 5.41
CA PHE A 66 -4.26 -2.24 4.05
C PHE A 66 -5.58 -1.55 3.72
N ARG A 67 -6.51 -1.56 4.67
CA ARG A 67 -7.78 -0.87 4.46
C ARG A 67 -7.56 0.61 4.24
N GLU A 68 -6.70 1.21 5.05
CA GLU A 68 -6.42 2.62 4.90
C GLU A 68 -5.70 2.92 3.61
N ALA A 69 -4.77 2.04 3.22
CA ALA A 69 -4.04 2.24 1.99
C ALA A 69 -4.96 2.16 0.78
N VAL A 70 -5.86 1.18 0.77
CA VAL A 70 -6.81 1.04 -0.33
C VAL A 70 -7.76 2.24 -0.37
N TYR A 71 -8.21 2.66 0.80
CA TYR A 71 -9.10 3.82 0.88
C TYR A 71 -8.40 5.06 0.31
N TYR A 72 -7.17 5.29 0.73
CA TYR A 72 -6.41 6.43 0.26
C TYR A 72 -6.26 6.36 -1.26
N ALA A 73 -5.86 5.21 -1.78
CA ALA A 73 -5.64 5.07 -3.21
C ALA A 73 -6.92 5.25 -4.00
N SER A 74 -8.02 4.75 -3.46
CA SER A 74 -9.29 4.82 -4.17
C SER A 74 -9.88 6.22 -4.18
N HIS A 75 -9.55 7.04 -3.19
CA HIS A 75 -10.11 8.38 -3.07
C HIS A 75 -9.13 9.48 -3.45
N ASP A 76 -7.89 9.13 -3.61
CA ASP A 76 -6.86 10.13 -3.83
C ASP A 76 -6.93 10.78 -5.18
N ARG A 77 -7.46 10.09 -6.17
CA ARG A 77 -7.43 10.58 -7.50
C ARG A 77 -8.30 11.73 -7.71
N HIS A 78 -9.01 12.09 -6.81
CA HIS A 78 -9.77 13.19 -7.13
C HIS A 78 -8.94 14.38 -7.23
N ASP A 79 -8.29 14.67 -7.36
CA ASP A 79 -7.69 15.65 -7.66
C ASP A 79 -8.08 16.75 -7.68
N PRO A 80 -7.95 17.38 -7.71
CA PRO A 80 -8.41 18.31 -7.65
C PRO A 80 -8.88 19.09 -8.28
N GLU A 81 -9.01 19.14 -8.41
CA GLU A 81 -9.37 19.71 -8.96
C GLU A 81 -9.34 20.06 -9.06
#